data_25bd9ad36f95c2cb92bff33178417c47
#
_entry.id   25bd9ad36f95c2cb92bff33178417c47
#
_cell.length_a   1.000
_cell.length_b   1.000
_cell.length_c   1.000
_cell.angle_alpha   90.00
_cell.angle_beta   90.00
_cell.angle_gamma   90.00
#
_symmetry.space_group_name_H-M   'P 1'
#
loop_
_entity.id
_entity.type
_entity.pdbx_description
1 polymer ?
#
loop_
_entity_poly.entity_id
_entity_poly.type
_entity_poly.pdbx_seq_one_letter_code
_entity_poly.pdbx_strand_id
1 'polypeptide(L)'
;LAEYYLSKKHKVSGCDNLIGGTLDNIDVNKINFFKADCENLDEMTKIIKDVDVVVHTAAYPHEGLSSFSPYLICKSNYIGSISVFTAAIQNNVKRVVFCSSMARYGDIETPFFEEQKVRPVDPYGVSKLAAENTLKILADTHDIEYNIAVPHNIIGPKQKYDDPYRNVVSIMTNLILQNRRPIIYGDGEQTRSFSDIDDCIFCLDKLITDKNINKETFNIGPDEENITINELYKILCNKLKYNEPAVYVKDRPNEVKHAICSANKARKYLDYKTSVTLDESIQKVIDFIKSKGAKKFTYNYRLEINNENTPETWKKKVF
;
A
#
# COMPACT_ATOMS: atom_id res chain seq x y z
N LEU A 1 -3.70 -12.14 -0.40
CA LEU A 1 -5.15 -12.29 -0.19
C LEU A 1 -5.76 -13.30 -1.18
N ALA A 2 -5.48 -13.24 -2.48
CA ALA A 2 -6.00 -14.19 -3.46
C ALA A 2 -5.67 -15.66 -3.11
N GLU A 3 -4.41 -15.96 -2.81
CA GLU A 3 -3.98 -17.30 -2.38
C GLU A 3 -4.67 -17.74 -1.08
N TYR A 4 -4.88 -16.82 -0.14
CA TYR A 4 -5.60 -17.08 1.09
C TYR A 4 -7.05 -17.54 0.83
N TYR A 5 -7.78 -16.83 -0.05
CA TYR A 5 -9.14 -17.21 -0.39
C TYR A 5 -9.23 -18.48 -1.25
N LEU A 6 -8.27 -18.71 -2.14
CA LEU A 6 -8.16 -20.00 -2.84
C LEU A 6 -7.96 -21.17 -1.89
N SER A 7 -7.14 -21.00 -0.84
CA SER A 7 -6.93 -22.04 0.18
C SER A 7 -8.21 -22.38 0.95
N LYS A 8 -9.11 -21.39 1.09
CA LYS A 8 -10.44 -21.53 1.69
C LYS A 8 -11.51 -22.00 0.68
N LYS A 9 -11.13 -22.41 -0.55
CA LYS A 9 -12.00 -22.92 -1.61
C LYS A 9 -13.00 -21.90 -2.18
N HIS A 10 -12.72 -20.61 -2.06
CA HIS A 10 -13.48 -19.58 -2.75
C HIS A 10 -13.11 -19.50 -4.22
N LYS A 11 -14.05 -19.08 -5.07
CA LYS A 11 -13.75 -18.64 -6.43
C LYS A 11 -13.14 -17.25 -6.36
N VAL A 12 -11.96 -17.07 -6.94
CA VAL A 12 -11.22 -15.81 -6.92
C VAL A 12 -11.01 -15.31 -8.33
N SER A 13 -11.44 -14.07 -8.57
CA SER A 13 -11.08 -13.31 -9.76
C SER A 13 -10.10 -12.20 -9.36
N GLY A 14 -9.15 -11.90 -10.22
CA GLY A 14 -8.18 -10.84 -9.99
C GLY A 14 -7.97 -9.98 -11.23
N CYS A 15 -7.73 -8.70 -11.03
CA CYS A 15 -7.43 -7.73 -12.08
C CYS A 15 -6.20 -6.91 -11.69
N ASP A 16 -5.28 -6.70 -12.62
CA ASP A 16 -4.08 -5.87 -12.45
C ASP A 16 -3.60 -5.39 -13.84
N ASN A 17 -3.13 -4.16 -13.95
CA ASN A 17 -2.53 -3.65 -15.20
C ASN A 17 -1.04 -4.05 -15.36
N LEU A 18 -0.45 -4.68 -14.34
CA LEU A 18 0.92 -5.18 -14.27
C LEU A 18 2.02 -4.10 -14.29
N ILE A 19 1.68 -2.84 -13.99
CA ILE A 19 2.70 -1.79 -13.83
C ILE A 19 3.39 -1.94 -12.47
N GLY A 20 2.61 -2.19 -11.41
CA GLY A 20 3.11 -2.39 -10.05
C GLY A 20 3.23 -3.83 -9.61
N GLY A 21 2.58 -4.75 -10.31
CA GLY A 21 2.54 -6.18 -10.04
C GLY A 21 3.33 -7.02 -11.05
N THR A 22 3.37 -8.33 -10.79
CA THR A 22 3.92 -9.33 -11.72
C THR A 22 3.11 -10.61 -11.61
N LEU A 23 2.93 -11.30 -12.74
CA LEU A 23 2.23 -12.61 -12.79
C LEU A 23 2.95 -13.69 -11.98
N ASP A 24 4.25 -13.56 -11.75
CA ASP A 24 5.02 -14.50 -10.90
C ASP A 24 4.51 -14.57 -9.46
N ASN A 25 3.70 -13.60 -9.03
CA ASN A 25 3.15 -13.53 -7.68
C ASN A 25 1.88 -14.38 -7.50
N ILE A 26 1.27 -14.86 -8.57
CA ILE A 26 0.00 -15.61 -8.56
C ILE A 26 0.08 -16.87 -9.42
N ASP A 27 -0.72 -17.86 -9.08
CA ASP A 27 -0.96 -19.02 -9.95
C ASP A 27 -2.16 -18.71 -10.85
N VAL A 28 -1.89 -18.27 -12.08
CA VAL A 28 -2.92 -17.90 -13.06
C VAL A 28 -3.84 -19.07 -13.45
N ASN A 29 -3.47 -20.32 -13.17
CA ASN A 29 -4.33 -21.48 -13.44
C ASN A 29 -5.41 -21.65 -12.35
N LYS A 30 -5.23 -21.02 -11.19
CA LYS A 30 -6.16 -21.10 -10.04
C LYS A 30 -7.00 -19.86 -9.85
N ILE A 31 -6.64 -18.74 -10.50
CA ILE A 31 -7.32 -17.46 -10.40
C ILE A 31 -7.87 -17.09 -11.76
N ASN A 32 -9.11 -16.63 -11.81
CA ASN A 32 -9.63 -16.00 -13.03
C ASN A 32 -9.00 -14.61 -13.16
N PHE A 33 -7.84 -14.52 -13.83
CA PHE A 33 -7.05 -13.30 -13.91
C PHE A 33 -7.33 -12.51 -15.20
N PHE A 34 -7.52 -11.19 -15.03
CA PHE A 34 -7.70 -10.23 -16.11
C PHE A 34 -6.56 -9.19 -16.08
N LYS A 35 -5.85 -9.05 -17.19
CA LYS A 35 -4.95 -7.91 -17.38
C LYS A 35 -5.78 -6.72 -17.85
N ALA A 36 -6.13 -5.83 -16.93
CA ALA A 36 -6.97 -4.68 -17.22
C ALA A 36 -6.61 -3.51 -16.28
N ASP A 37 -7.00 -2.31 -16.68
CA ASP A 37 -6.81 -1.10 -15.88
C ASP A 37 -8.13 -0.72 -15.18
N CYS A 38 -8.06 -0.45 -13.87
CA CYS A 38 -9.22 -0.03 -13.09
C CYS A 38 -9.87 1.26 -13.60
N GLU A 39 -9.17 2.08 -14.36
CA GLU A 39 -9.72 3.30 -14.95
C GLU A 39 -10.77 3.03 -16.04
N ASN A 40 -10.80 1.82 -16.60
CA ASN A 40 -11.74 1.44 -17.66
C ASN A 40 -13.04 0.86 -17.06
N LEU A 41 -14.07 1.70 -16.95
CA LEU A 41 -15.36 1.32 -16.37
C LEU A 41 -16.01 0.13 -17.11
N ASP A 42 -15.96 0.09 -18.44
CA ASP A 42 -16.58 -0.98 -19.22
C ASP A 42 -15.91 -2.32 -18.99
N GLU A 43 -14.59 -2.34 -18.83
CA GLU A 43 -13.84 -3.53 -18.46
C GLU A 43 -14.17 -3.95 -17.01
N MET A 44 -14.16 -3.02 -16.07
CA MET A 44 -14.49 -3.31 -14.67
C MET A 44 -15.90 -3.87 -14.53
N THR A 45 -16.88 -3.33 -15.26
CA THR A 45 -18.26 -3.85 -15.26
C THR A 45 -18.34 -5.30 -15.74
N LYS A 46 -17.54 -5.69 -16.73
CA LYS A 46 -17.48 -7.07 -17.21
C LYS A 46 -16.77 -8.01 -16.23
N ILE A 47 -15.64 -7.54 -15.64
CA ILE A 47 -14.80 -8.33 -14.73
C ILE A 47 -15.51 -8.59 -13.40
N ILE A 48 -16.28 -7.62 -12.90
CA ILE A 48 -16.98 -7.68 -11.60
C ILE A 48 -18.33 -8.42 -11.72
N LYS A 49 -18.74 -8.82 -12.92
CA LYS A 49 -19.98 -9.59 -13.11
C LYS A 49 -19.96 -10.90 -12.31
N ASP A 50 -21.06 -11.18 -11.61
CA ASP A 50 -21.28 -12.38 -10.77
C ASP A 50 -20.30 -12.49 -9.57
N VAL A 51 -19.78 -11.36 -9.09
CA VAL A 51 -18.90 -11.26 -7.91
C VAL A 51 -19.72 -10.88 -6.67
N ASP A 52 -19.56 -11.61 -5.56
CA ASP A 52 -20.23 -11.29 -4.29
C ASP A 52 -19.59 -10.13 -3.55
N VAL A 53 -18.25 -10.10 -3.52
CA VAL A 53 -17.46 -9.10 -2.78
C VAL A 53 -16.31 -8.59 -3.63
N VAL A 54 -16.14 -7.28 -3.67
CA VAL A 54 -15.00 -6.63 -4.30
C VAL A 54 -14.03 -6.15 -3.23
N VAL A 55 -12.76 -6.55 -3.33
CA VAL A 55 -11.67 -6.01 -2.52
C VAL A 55 -10.79 -5.14 -3.39
N HIS A 56 -10.92 -3.83 -3.25
CA HIS A 56 -10.19 -2.86 -4.07
C HIS A 56 -8.88 -2.46 -3.41
N THR A 57 -7.80 -3.10 -3.85
CA THR A 57 -6.43 -2.85 -3.38
C THR A 57 -5.56 -2.15 -4.41
N ALA A 58 -6.07 -1.99 -5.63
CA ALA A 58 -5.32 -1.36 -6.73
C ALA A 58 -5.04 0.11 -6.43
N ALA A 59 -3.78 0.51 -6.57
CA ALA A 59 -3.34 1.89 -6.45
C ALA A 59 -1.90 2.05 -6.98
N TYR A 60 -1.52 3.28 -7.30
CA TYR A 60 -0.12 3.68 -7.33
C TYR A 60 0.25 4.26 -5.96
N PRO A 61 0.85 3.46 -5.05
CA PRO A 61 1.06 3.85 -3.64
C PRO A 61 2.36 4.63 -3.46
N HIS A 62 2.46 5.77 -4.13
CA HIS A 62 3.68 6.56 -4.24
C HIS A 62 3.45 7.98 -3.69
N GLU A 63 3.41 8.13 -2.36
CA GLU A 63 3.21 9.41 -1.68
C GLU A 63 4.15 10.49 -2.22
N GLY A 64 5.47 10.30 -2.09
CA GLY A 64 6.46 11.28 -2.52
C GLY A 64 6.39 11.60 -4.02
N LEU A 65 6.18 10.59 -4.88
CA LEU A 65 6.06 10.80 -6.32
C LEU A 65 4.80 11.58 -6.69
N SER A 66 3.74 11.50 -5.90
CA SER A 66 2.46 12.13 -6.20
C SER A 66 2.56 13.65 -6.35
N SER A 67 3.49 14.30 -5.63
CA SER A 67 3.77 15.73 -5.78
C SER A 67 4.45 16.08 -7.10
N PHE A 68 5.01 15.10 -7.81
CA PHE A 68 5.73 15.29 -9.09
C PHE A 68 5.07 14.56 -10.27
N SER A 69 4.05 13.75 -9.99
CA SER A 69 3.22 13.09 -11.00
C SER A 69 1.76 13.06 -10.55
N PRO A 70 1.17 14.23 -10.24
CA PRO A 70 -0.16 14.31 -9.63
C PRO A 70 -1.27 13.82 -10.55
N TYR A 71 -1.18 14.09 -11.85
CA TYR A 71 -2.20 13.65 -12.81
C TYR A 71 -2.27 12.11 -12.86
N LEU A 72 -1.14 11.46 -13.04
CA LEU A 72 -1.04 9.99 -13.06
C LEU A 72 -1.59 9.37 -11.77
N ILE A 73 -1.12 9.86 -10.63
CA ILE A 73 -1.48 9.29 -9.32
C ILE A 73 -2.97 9.52 -9.00
N CYS A 74 -3.46 10.75 -9.18
CA CYS A 74 -4.87 11.06 -8.89
C CYS A 74 -5.82 10.35 -9.87
N LYS A 75 -5.48 10.30 -11.14
CA LYS A 75 -6.27 9.61 -12.15
C LYS A 75 -6.42 8.13 -11.80
N SER A 76 -5.32 7.44 -11.57
CA SER A 76 -5.37 6.02 -11.25
C SER A 76 -6.03 5.73 -9.91
N ASN A 77 -5.66 6.46 -8.84
CA ASN A 77 -6.15 6.16 -7.51
C ASN A 77 -7.58 6.63 -7.27
N TYR A 78 -7.99 7.77 -7.82
CA TYR A 78 -9.35 8.29 -7.65
C TYR A 78 -10.29 7.80 -8.75
N ILE A 79 -10.00 8.09 -10.03
CA ILE A 79 -10.88 7.68 -11.13
C ILE A 79 -10.96 6.16 -11.24
N GLY A 80 -9.83 5.45 -11.07
CA GLY A 80 -9.83 3.98 -11.01
C GLY A 80 -10.70 3.43 -9.89
N SER A 81 -10.68 4.06 -8.70
CA SER A 81 -11.56 3.65 -7.59
C SER A 81 -13.03 3.91 -7.91
N ILE A 82 -13.37 5.08 -8.49
CA ILE A 82 -14.76 5.40 -8.88
C ILE A 82 -15.28 4.40 -9.92
N SER A 83 -14.47 4.04 -10.89
CA SER A 83 -14.80 3.02 -11.89
C SER A 83 -15.14 1.67 -11.23
N VAL A 84 -14.31 1.20 -10.29
CA VAL A 84 -14.53 -0.05 -9.55
C VAL A 84 -15.81 0.02 -8.70
N PHE A 85 -16.05 1.12 -7.98
CA PHE A 85 -17.26 1.28 -7.15
C PHE A 85 -18.52 1.33 -8.00
N THR A 86 -18.48 2.05 -9.12
CA THR A 86 -19.59 2.13 -10.08
C THR A 86 -19.90 0.75 -10.65
N ALA A 87 -18.89 0.02 -11.10
CA ALA A 87 -19.05 -1.33 -11.64
C ALA A 87 -19.58 -2.32 -10.59
N ALA A 88 -19.16 -2.19 -9.33
CA ALA A 88 -19.67 -3.00 -8.22
C ALA A 88 -21.18 -2.76 -8.00
N ILE A 89 -21.62 -1.51 -8.00
CA ILE A 89 -23.03 -1.15 -7.86
C ILE A 89 -23.84 -1.66 -9.05
N GLN A 90 -23.37 -1.44 -10.29
CA GLN A 90 -24.05 -1.92 -11.50
C GLN A 90 -24.25 -3.44 -11.53
N ASN A 91 -23.35 -4.20 -10.89
CA ASN A 91 -23.43 -5.65 -10.79
C ASN A 91 -24.06 -6.17 -9.50
N ASN A 92 -24.66 -5.32 -8.68
CA ASN A 92 -25.29 -5.68 -7.42
C ASN A 92 -24.34 -6.45 -6.47
N VAL A 93 -23.08 -6.04 -6.43
CA VAL A 93 -22.09 -6.58 -5.48
C VAL A 93 -22.58 -6.32 -4.06
N LYS A 94 -22.48 -7.31 -3.18
CA LYS A 94 -23.00 -7.20 -1.80
C LYS A 94 -22.15 -6.25 -0.95
N ARG A 95 -20.82 -6.34 -1.10
CA ARG A 95 -19.86 -5.60 -0.26
C ARG A 95 -18.64 -5.16 -1.04
N VAL A 96 -18.19 -3.94 -0.76
CA VAL A 96 -16.89 -3.41 -1.22
C VAL A 96 -15.97 -3.22 -0.01
N VAL A 97 -14.78 -3.80 -0.04
CA VAL A 97 -13.71 -3.51 0.91
C VAL A 97 -12.65 -2.68 0.19
N PHE A 98 -12.47 -1.44 0.62
CA PHE A 98 -11.54 -0.50 0.01
C PHE A 98 -10.28 -0.35 0.85
N CYS A 99 -9.11 -0.55 0.25
CA CYS A 99 -7.83 -0.24 0.86
C CYS A 99 -7.47 1.23 0.61
N SER A 100 -7.69 2.05 1.63
CA SER A 100 -7.23 3.43 1.70
C SER A 100 -5.75 3.49 2.09
N SER A 101 -5.33 4.52 2.78
CA SER A 101 -3.95 4.71 3.24
C SER A 101 -3.88 5.62 4.45
N MET A 102 -2.87 5.41 5.31
CA MET A 102 -2.55 6.36 6.38
C MET A 102 -2.20 7.77 5.86
N ALA A 103 -1.80 7.92 4.59
CA ALA A 103 -1.57 9.23 3.97
C ALA A 103 -2.80 10.15 4.01
N ARG A 104 -4.01 9.61 4.24
CA ARG A 104 -5.23 10.38 4.46
C ARG A 104 -5.13 11.34 5.66
N TYR A 105 -4.34 10.98 6.66
CA TYR A 105 -4.18 11.77 7.88
C TYR A 105 -3.30 13.00 7.67
N GLY A 106 -2.23 12.86 6.88
CA GLY A 106 -1.27 13.94 6.61
C GLY A 106 -0.44 14.30 7.83
N ASP A 107 -0.41 15.59 8.17
CA ASP A 107 0.46 16.17 9.21
C ASP A 107 -0.29 16.52 10.53
N ILE A 108 -1.35 15.79 10.83
CA ILE A 108 -2.07 15.97 12.10
C ILE A 108 -1.32 15.30 13.26
N GLU A 109 -1.77 15.57 14.49
CA GLU A 109 -1.18 15.01 15.72
C GLU A 109 -1.30 13.47 15.75
N THR A 110 -0.19 12.81 16.09
CA THR A 110 -0.10 11.35 16.26
C THR A 110 -0.36 10.93 17.71
N PRO A 111 -0.83 9.69 17.99
CA PRO A 111 -1.19 8.66 17.01
C PRO A 111 -2.49 8.97 16.25
N PHE A 112 -2.59 8.52 15.01
CA PHE A 112 -3.78 8.73 14.20
C PHE A 112 -4.92 7.80 14.60
N PHE A 113 -6.11 8.36 14.77
CA PHE A 113 -7.36 7.62 15.03
C PHE A 113 -8.33 7.79 13.87
N GLU A 114 -9.19 6.81 13.64
CA GLU A 114 -10.11 6.76 12.50
C GLU A 114 -11.08 7.93 12.44
N GLU A 115 -11.49 8.45 13.58
CA GLU A 115 -12.47 9.54 13.75
C GLU A 115 -11.86 10.94 13.70
N GLN A 116 -10.54 11.07 13.66
CA GLN A 116 -9.87 12.38 13.59
C GLN A 116 -10.20 13.12 12.31
N LYS A 117 -10.23 14.45 12.39
CA LYS A 117 -10.28 15.30 11.20
C LYS A 117 -8.96 15.15 10.42
N VAL A 118 -9.06 14.67 9.21
CA VAL A 118 -7.92 14.37 8.32
C VAL A 118 -7.46 15.59 7.53
N ARG A 119 -6.16 15.65 7.24
CA ARG A 119 -5.54 16.76 6.48
C ARG A 119 -4.40 16.23 5.61
N PRO A 120 -4.71 15.51 4.51
CA PRO A 120 -3.67 15.00 3.63
C PRO A 120 -2.78 16.12 3.09
N VAL A 121 -1.48 15.85 2.98
CA VAL A 121 -0.45 16.83 2.56
C VAL A 121 0.12 16.57 1.17
N ASP A 122 -0.32 15.51 0.52
CA ASP A 122 0.10 15.13 -0.83
C ASP A 122 -1.07 14.66 -1.70
N PRO A 123 -0.94 14.71 -3.05
CA PRO A 123 -1.99 14.29 -3.97
C PRO A 123 -2.43 12.83 -3.83
N TYR A 124 -1.53 11.93 -3.38
CA TYR A 124 -1.88 10.53 -3.12
C TYR A 124 -2.87 10.42 -1.95
N GLY A 125 -2.56 11.04 -0.81
CA GLY A 125 -3.47 11.07 0.35
C GLY A 125 -4.80 11.73 0.05
N VAL A 126 -4.80 12.84 -0.74
CA VAL A 126 -6.02 13.50 -1.22
C VAL A 126 -6.85 12.55 -2.07
N SER A 127 -6.24 11.83 -3.03
CA SER A 127 -6.95 10.90 -3.91
C SER A 127 -7.58 9.72 -3.15
N LYS A 128 -6.88 9.18 -2.14
CA LYS A 128 -7.40 8.12 -1.27
C LYS A 128 -8.57 8.58 -0.43
N LEU A 129 -8.47 9.76 0.20
CA LEU A 129 -9.56 10.35 0.99
C LEU A 129 -10.79 10.68 0.12
N ALA A 130 -10.57 11.21 -1.09
CA ALA A 130 -11.66 11.47 -2.03
C ALA A 130 -12.39 10.18 -2.41
N ALA A 131 -11.67 9.09 -2.67
CA ALA A 131 -12.25 7.78 -2.96
C ALA A 131 -13.06 7.23 -1.77
N GLU A 132 -12.56 7.35 -0.53
CA GLU A 132 -13.30 6.97 0.68
C GLU A 132 -14.65 7.71 0.78
N ASN A 133 -14.61 9.04 0.64
CA ASN A 133 -15.82 9.86 0.76
C ASN A 133 -16.82 9.54 -0.35
N THR A 134 -16.34 9.30 -1.57
CA THR A 134 -17.21 8.90 -2.68
C THR A 134 -17.82 7.52 -2.44
N LEU A 135 -17.04 6.54 -1.94
CA LEU A 135 -17.58 5.21 -1.60
C LEU A 135 -18.71 5.30 -0.56
N LYS A 136 -18.51 6.11 0.49
CA LYS A 136 -19.53 6.33 1.54
C LYS A 136 -20.84 6.89 0.96
N ILE A 137 -20.75 7.93 0.13
CA ILE A 137 -21.91 8.55 -0.52
C ILE A 137 -22.63 7.55 -1.43
N LEU A 138 -21.88 6.84 -2.27
CA LEU A 138 -22.45 5.85 -3.19
C LEU A 138 -23.09 4.69 -2.44
N ALA A 139 -22.46 4.23 -1.37
CA ALA A 139 -22.97 3.13 -0.55
C ALA A 139 -24.29 3.50 0.16
N ASP A 140 -24.40 4.73 0.65
CA ASP A 140 -25.64 5.22 1.26
C ASP A 140 -26.75 5.44 0.23
N THR A 141 -26.39 5.85 -0.99
CA THR A 141 -27.36 6.09 -2.08
C THR A 141 -27.90 4.79 -2.69
N HIS A 142 -27.06 3.77 -2.79
CA HIS A 142 -27.34 2.54 -3.55
C HIS A 142 -27.46 1.30 -2.65
N ASP A 143 -27.47 1.46 -1.33
CA ASP A 143 -27.62 0.41 -0.32
C ASP A 143 -26.63 -0.76 -0.49
N ILE A 144 -25.34 -0.44 -0.74
CA ILE A 144 -24.25 -1.41 -0.81
C ILE A 144 -23.44 -1.40 0.50
N GLU A 145 -23.06 -2.58 0.99
CA GLU A 145 -22.18 -2.67 2.15
C GLU A 145 -20.75 -2.24 1.79
N TYR A 146 -20.06 -1.58 2.71
CA TYR A 146 -18.65 -1.29 2.56
C TYR A 146 -17.88 -1.32 3.87
N ASN A 147 -16.57 -1.60 3.76
CA ASN A 147 -15.61 -1.34 4.83
C ASN A 147 -14.33 -0.73 4.24
N ILE A 148 -13.67 0.11 5.02
CA ILE A 148 -12.44 0.80 4.62
C ILE A 148 -11.30 0.33 5.51
N ALA A 149 -10.29 -0.27 4.90
CA ALA A 149 -9.02 -0.58 5.53
C ALA A 149 -8.06 0.59 5.33
N VAL A 150 -7.40 1.04 6.39
CA VAL A 150 -6.35 2.07 6.37
C VAL A 150 -5.03 1.43 6.81
N PRO A 151 -4.39 0.65 5.93
CA PRO A 151 -3.14 -0.01 6.26
C PRO A 151 -1.99 1.00 6.30
N HIS A 152 -1.00 0.74 7.16
CA HIS A 152 0.20 1.55 7.21
C HIS A 152 1.46 0.72 6.98
N ASN A 153 2.28 1.16 6.01
CA ASN A 153 3.58 0.61 5.65
C ASN A 153 3.64 -0.92 5.59
N ILE A 154 2.71 -1.54 4.85
CA ILE A 154 2.71 -3.00 4.71
C ILE A 154 3.99 -3.47 4.05
N ILE A 155 4.63 -4.47 4.65
CA ILE A 155 5.80 -5.16 4.12
C ILE A 155 5.53 -6.68 4.06
N GLY A 156 6.24 -7.36 3.19
CA GLY A 156 6.13 -8.81 3.05
C GLY A 156 6.70 -9.34 1.74
N PRO A 157 6.74 -10.66 1.59
CA PRO A 157 7.09 -11.31 0.33
C PRO A 157 6.20 -10.83 -0.83
N LYS A 158 6.74 -10.91 -2.05
CA LYS A 158 6.06 -10.52 -3.30
C LYS A 158 5.86 -9.01 -3.50
N GLN A 159 6.26 -8.17 -2.55
CA GLN A 159 6.31 -6.74 -2.77
C GLN A 159 7.34 -6.40 -3.86
N LYS A 160 6.98 -5.48 -4.77
CA LYS A 160 7.90 -5.01 -5.81
C LYS A 160 9.08 -4.28 -5.17
N TYR A 161 10.30 -4.71 -5.46
CA TYR A 161 11.54 -4.22 -4.84
C TYR A 161 12.51 -3.54 -5.80
N ASP A 162 12.17 -3.52 -7.09
CA ASP A 162 12.92 -2.85 -8.16
C ASP A 162 12.26 -1.53 -8.60
N ASP A 163 11.39 -0.96 -7.78
CA ASP A 163 10.72 0.31 -7.99
C ASP A 163 11.29 1.36 -7.02
N PRO A 164 11.93 2.45 -7.50
CA PRO A 164 12.60 3.44 -6.65
C PRO A 164 11.64 4.32 -5.83
N TYR A 165 10.35 4.19 -6.06
CA TYR A 165 9.31 4.98 -5.39
C TYR A 165 8.51 4.18 -4.36
N ARG A 166 8.84 2.90 -4.16
CA ARG A 166 8.11 1.99 -3.27
C ARG A 166 8.62 2.02 -1.82
N ASN A 167 8.30 0.98 -1.07
CA ASN A 167 8.63 0.84 0.35
C ASN A 167 10.14 0.80 0.60
N VAL A 168 10.58 1.57 1.59
CA VAL A 168 12.00 1.73 1.95
C VAL A 168 12.69 0.41 2.32
N VAL A 169 12.00 -0.53 2.99
CA VAL A 169 12.57 -1.84 3.36
C VAL A 169 13.01 -2.61 2.11
N SER A 170 12.14 -2.68 1.10
CA SER A 170 12.44 -3.38 -0.15
C SER A 170 13.53 -2.69 -0.97
N ILE A 171 13.51 -1.36 -1.03
CA ILE A 171 14.53 -0.57 -1.75
C ILE A 171 15.91 -0.75 -1.12
N MET A 172 16.02 -0.56 0.21
CA MET A 172 17.30 -0.71 0.91
C MET A 172 17.84 -2.13 0.82
N THR A 173 16.98 -3.13 1.00
CA THR A 173 17.37 -4.54 0.85
C THR A 173 17.91 -4.83 -0.55
N ASN A 174 17.21 -4.35 -1.59
CA ASN A 174 17.66 -4.56 -2.98
C ASN A 174 18.99 -3.85 -3.28
N LEU A 175 19.19 -2.63 -2.76
CA LEU A 175 20.47 -1.91 -2.91
C LEU A 175 21.63 -2.66 -2.22
N ILE A 176 21.44 -3.08 -0.97
CA ILE A 176 22.47 -3.81 -0.21
C ILE A 176 22.85 -5.11 -0.93
N LEU A 177 21.86 -5.86 -1.43
CA LEU A 177 22.11 -7.10 -2.17
C LEU A 177 22.81 -6.88 -3.52
N GLN A 178 22.76 -5.67 -4.06
CA GLN A 178 23.57 -5.24 -5.21
C GLN A 178 24.97 -4.70 -4.81
N ASN A 179 25.31 -4.78 -3.52
CA ASN A 179 26.51 -4.14 -2.96
C ASN A 179 26.56 -2.62 -3.20
N ARG A 180 25.40 -1.97 -3.13
CA ARG A 180 25.21 -0.52 -3.29
C ARG A 180 24.75 0.09 -1.99
N ARG A 181 25.18 1.31 -1.73
CA ARG A 181 24.85 2.05 -0.50
C ARG A 181 23.38 2.48 -0.52
N PRO A 182 22.59 2.16 0.53
CA PRO A 182 21.23 2.68 0.68
C PRO A 182 21.20 4.21 0.75
N ILE A 183 20.11 4.77 0.22
CA ILE A 183 19.88 6.22 0.22
C ILE A 183 18.87 6.54 1.31
N ILE A 184 19.19 7.53 2.16
CA ILE A 184 18.34 8.07 3.22
C ILE A 184 18.07 9.54 2.89
N TYR A 185 16.79 9.92 2.84
CA TYR A 185 16.39 11.30 2.68
C TYR A 185 16.37 11.99 4.04
N GLY A 186 16.91 13.22 4.10
CA GLY A 186 17.04 13.98 5.32
C GLY A 186 18.06 13.38 6.30
N ASP A 187 17.75 13.51 7.58
CA ASP A 187 18.58 13.04 8.71
C ASP A 187 18.34 11.56 9.07
N GLY A 188 17.31 10.93 8.50
CA GLY A 188 16.93 9.55 8.80
C GLY A 188 16.17 9.36 10.12
N GLU A 189 15.80 10.46 10.81
CA GLU A 189 15.06 10.43 12.08
C GLU A 189 13.54 10.40 11.91
N GLN A 190 13.04 10.37 10.67
CA GLN A 190 11.62 10.13 10.40
C GLN A 190 11.23 8.72 10.83
N THR A 191 10.11 8.61 11.56
CA THR A 191 9.68 7.35 12.17
C THR A 191 8.53 6.69 11.42
N ARG A 192 8.53 5.35 11.38
CA ARG A 192 7.49 4.53 10.76
C ARG A 192 7.25 3.26 11.57
N SER A 193 5.98 2.87 11.65
CA SER A 193 5.60 1.51 12.00
C SER A 193 5.40 0.71 10.73
N PHE A 194 5.77 -0.57 10.74
CA PHE A 194 5.64 -1.47 9.58
C PHE A 194 4.70 -2.61 9.90
N SER A 195 3.77 -2.90 9.01
CA SER A 195 2.79 -3.98 9.15
C SER A 195 3.19 -5.20 8.36
N ASP A 196 3.17 -6.38 8.97
CA ASP A 196 3.31 -7.63 8.21
C ASP A 196 2.07 -7.88 7.35
N ILE A 197 2.28 -8.40 6.16
CA ILE A 197 1.20 -8.71 5.20
C ILE A 197 0.22 -9.75 5.76
N ASP A 198 0.67 -10.71 6.58
CA ASP A 198 -0.20 -11.76 7.12
C ASP A 198 -1.18 -11.17 8.14
N ASP A 199 -0.73 -10.26 9.00
CA ASP A 199 -1.57 -9.52 9.95
C ASP A 199 -2.58 -8.61 9.22
N CYS A 200 -2.16 -8.00 8.10
CA CYS A 200 -3.06 -7.22 7.26
C CYS A 200 -4.13 -8.10 6.60
N ILE A 201 -3.76 -9.29 6.08
CA ILE A 201 -4.71 -10.25 5.49
C ILE A 201 -5.73 -10.71 6.54
N PHE A 202 -5.32 -10.95 7.79
CA PHE A 202 -6.22 -11.29 8.89
C PHE A 202 -7.31 -10.23 9.08
N CYS A 203 -6.93 -8.94 9.14
CA CYS A 203 -7.90 -7.85 9.27
C CYS A 203 -8.81 -7.74 8.03
N LEU A 204 -8.23 -7.85 6.83
CA LEU A 204 -9.01 -7.81 5.58
C LEU A 204 -10.04 -8.94 5.52
N ASP A 205 -9.68 -10.16 5.97
CA ASP A 205 -10.62 -11.28 6.03
C ASP A 205 -11.83 -10.95 6.92
N LYS A 206 -11.63 -10.33 8.08
CA LYS A 206 -12.72 -9.85 8.96
C LYS A 206 -13.59 -8.81 8.26
N LEU A 207 -13.00 -7.81 7.59
CA LEU A 207 -13.75 -6.78 6.88
C LEU A 207 -14.57 -7.34 5.71
N ILE A 208 -14.12 -8.45 5.11
CA ILE A 208 -14.78 -9.13 4.00
C ILE A 208 -15.92 -10.03 4.49
N THR A 209 -15.71 -10.78 5.57
CA THR A 209 -16.58 -11.90 5.94
C THR A 209 -17.51 -11.64 7.12
N ASP A 210 -17.14 -10.74 8.04
CA ASP A 210 -17.97 -10.47 9.22
C ASP A 210 -19.17 -9.59 8.85
N LYS A 211 -20.37 -10.14 9.03
CA LYS A 211 -21.63 -9.45 8.73
C LYS A 211 -21.98 -8.35 9.74
N ASN A 212 -21.38 -8.38 10.91
CA ASN A 212 -21.60 -7.36 11.94
C ASN A 212 -20.75 -6.11 11.71
N ILE A 213 -19.80 -6.16 10.79
CA ILE A 213 -18.91 -5.05 10.43
C ILE A 213 -19.33 -4.51 9.08
N ASN A 214 -19.95 -3.32 9.09
CA ASN A 214 -20.42 -2.64 7.88
C ASN A 214 -20.33 -1.13 8.07
N LYS A 215 -19.97 -0.40 7.01
CA LYS A 215 -19.82 1.06 7.00
C LYS A 215 -18.74 1.58 7.96
N GLU A 216 -17.72 0.78 8.17
CA GLU A 216 -16.65 1.05 9.13
C GLU A 216 -15.30 1.33 8.48
N THR A 217 -14.48 2.12 9.17
CA THR A 217 -13.09 2.40 8.80
C THR A 217 -12.18 1.88 9.90
N PHE A 218 -11.09 1.17 9.54
CA PHE A 218 -10.13 0.62 10.47
C PHE A 218 -8.69 0.93 10.08
N ASN A 219 -7.93 1.47 11.01
CA ASN A 219 -6.48 1.47 10.92
C ASN A 219 -5.97 0.04 11.06
N ILE A 220 -5.05 -0.38 10.19
CA ILE A 220 -4.50 -1.73 10.18
C ILE A 220 -2.98 -1.66 10.25
N GLY A 221 -2.43 -2.18 11.34
CA GLY A 221 -1.00 -2.30 11.59
C GLY A 221 -0.64 -2.07 13.06
N PRO A 222 0.60 -2.41 13.45
CA PRO A 222 1.07 -2.29 14.82
C PRO A 222 1.24 -0.81 15.23
N ASP A 223 1.04 -0.53 16.49
CA ASP A 223 1.36 0.76 17.14
C ASP A 223 2.34 0.59 18.31
N GLU A 224 2.79 -0.63 18.56
CA GLU A 224 3.76 -0.94 19.61
C GLU A 224 5.20 -0.62 19.22
N GLU A 225 5.52 -0.72 17.92
CA GLU A 225 6.88 -0.58 17.41
C GLU A 225 6.94 0.48 16.31
N ASN A 226 7.63 1.57 16.62
CA ASN A 226 7.82 2.70 15.70
C ASN A 226 9.30 3.04 15.65
N ILE A 227 9.94 2.82 14.51
CA ILE A 227 11.39 2.94 14.34
C ILE A 227 11.77 4.05 13.37
N THR A 228 12.96 4.62 13.56
CA THR A 228 13.55 5.57 12.61
C THR A 228 14.05 4.84 11.36
N ILE A 229 14.22 5.58 10.27
CA ILE A 229 14.86 5.02 9.05
C ILE A 229 16.32 4.66 9.32
N ASN A 230 17.00 5.36 10.24
CA ASN A 230 18.35 5.01 10.68
C ASN A 230 18.38 3.66 11.42
N GLU A 231 17.41 3.37 12.28
CA GLU A 231 17.29 2.07 12.95
C GLU A 231 16.98 0.96 11.96
N LEU A 232 16.04 1.20 11.03
CA LEU A 232 15.76 0.25 9.95
C LEU A 232 17.02 -0.09 9.16
N TYR A 233 17.81 0.92 8.79
CA TYR A 233 19.06 0.72 8.08
C TYR A 233 20.03 -0.16 8.89
N LYS A 234 20.18 0.08 10.20
CA LYS A 234 21.04 -0.74 11.08
C LYS A 234 20.56 -2.20 11.15
N ILE A 235 19.24 -2.43 11.26
CA ILE A 235 18.66 -3.78 11.24
C ILE A 235 19.02 -4.50 9.94
N LEU A 236 18.83 -3.84 8.80
CA LEU A 236 19.14 -4.41 7.48
C LEU A 236 20.64 -4.72 7.33
N CYS A 237 21.51 -3.81 7.77
CA CYS A 237 22.95 -4.01 7.76
C CYS A 237 23.37 -5.24 8.58
N ASN A 238 22.83 -5.40 9.78
CA ASN A 238 23.13 -6.54 10.65
C ASN A 238 22.68 -7.87 10.00
N LYS A 239 21.44 -7.91 9.47
CA LYS A 239 20.89 -9.12 8.83
C LYS A 239 21.60 -9.49 7.53
N LEU A 240 22.09 -8.53 6.78
CA LEU A 240 22.75 -8.72 5.49
C LEU A 240 24.28 -8.70 5.58
N LYS A 241 24.85 -8.50 6.78
CA LYS A 241 26.30 -8.39 7.03
C LYS A 241 26.93 -7.32 6.13
N TYR A 242 26.28 -6.16 6.04
CA TYR A 242 26.69 -5.03 5.21
C TYR A 242 27.28 -3.91 6.07
N ASN A 243 28.44 -3.37 5.70
CA ASN A 243 29.18 -2.43 6.55
C ASN A 243 29.41 -1.05 5.90
N GLU A 244 28.99 -0.85 4.64
CA GLU A 244 29.16 0.45 3.99
C GLU A 244 28.14 1.47 4.55
N PRO A 245 28.51 2.74 4.78
CA PRO A 245 27.59 3.74 5.30
C PRO A 245 26.48 4.10 4.29
N ALA A 246 25.29 4.45 4.77
CA ALA A 246 24.23 5.00 3.92
C ALA A 246 24.66 6.34 3.26
N VAL A 247 23.98 6.69 2.18
CA VAL A 247 24.11 8.00 1.53
C VAL A 247 22.95 8.88 1.97
N TYR A 248 23.26 9.95 2.68
CA TYR A 248 22.24 10.94 3.07
C TYR A 248 22.08 11.99 1.96
N VAL A 249 20.84 12.28 1.61
CA VAL A 249 20.48 13.26 0.59
C VAL A 249 19.43 14.23 1.14
N LYS A 250 19.20 15.35 0.43
CA LYS A 250 18.18 16.35 0.83
C LYS A 250 16.82 15.72 1.06
N ASP A 251 16.08 16.22 2.05
CA ASP A 251 14.70 15.84 2.36
C ASP A 251 13.80 15.89 1.12
N ARG A 252 12.80 15.01 1.10
CA ARG A 252 11.73 15.08 0.13
C ARG A 252 10.68 16.10 0.56
N PRO A 253 10.10 16.87 -0.37
CA PRO A 253 8.99 17.74 -0.04
C PRO A 253 7.80 16.93 0.51
N ASN A 254 7.08 17.52 1.46
CA ASN A 254 5.84 16.99 2.05
C ASN A 254 5.98 15.62 2.75
N GLU A 255 7.18 15.21 3.12
CA GLU A 255 7.37 13.97 3.89
C GLU A 255 6.90 14.15 5.33
N VAL A 256 5.91 13.37 5.76
CA VAL A 256 5.46 13.34 7.15
C VAL A 256 6.58 12.77 8.03
N LYS A 257 7.01 13.53 9.06
CA LYS A 257 8.15 13.15 9.89
C LYS A 257 7.82 11.98 10.81
N HIS A 258 6.69 12.04 11.50
CA HIS A 258 6.25 11.00 12.42
C HIS A 258 4.87 10.50 12.01
N ALA A 259 4.76 9.20 11.74
CA ALA A 259 3.53 8.60 11.28
C ALA A 259 3.30 7.26 11.99
N ILE A 260 2.31 7.27 12.89
CA ILE A 260 1.85 6.10 13.63
C ILE A 260 0.33 6.16 13.78
N CYS A 261 -0.34 5.04 13.50
CA CYS A 261 -1.79 4.90 13.68
C CYS A 261 -2.08 4.11 14.94
N SER A 262 -3.17 4.45 15.65
CA SER A 262 -3.67 3.60 16.73
C SER A 262 -4.33 2.34 16.15
N ALA A 263 -4.02 1.19 16.70
CA ALA A 263 -4.64 -0.09 16.37
C ALA A 263 -5.80 -0.47 17.32
N ASN A 264 -6.20 0.42 18.23
CA ASN A 264 -7.18 0.11 19.28
C ASN A 264 -8.53 -0.32 18.72
N LYS A 265 -9.01 0.30 17.66
CA LYS A 265 -10.29 -0.05 17.01
C LYS A 265 -10.20 -1.44 16.38
N ALA A 266 -9.11 -1.74 15.67
CA ALA A 266 -8.88 -3.06 15.09
C ALA A 266 -8.76 -4.15 16.17
N ARG A 267 -8.08 -3.89 17.29
CA ARG A 267 -8.02 -4.83 18.42
C ARG A 267 -9.39 -5.12 18.98
N LYS A 268 -10.20 -4.09 19.18
CA LYS A 268 -11.54 -4.23 19.79
C LYS A 268 -12.54 -4.95 18.90
N TYR A 269 -12.56 -4.69 17.61
CA TYR A 269 -13.63 -5.14 16.72
C TYR A 269 -13.19 -6.22 15.73
N LEU A 270 -11.91 -6.32 15.41
CA LEU A 270 -11.39 -7.32 14.48
C LEU A 270 -10.58 -8.43 15.20
N ASP A 271 -10.42 -8.37 16.52
CA ASP A 271 -9.52 -9.23 17.28
C ASP A 271 -8.04 -9.14 16.81
N TYR A 272 -7.65 -7.99 16.27
CA TYR A 272 -6.31 -7.76 15.76
C TYR A 272 -5.26 -7.95 16.85
N LYS A 273 -4.19 -8.65 16.50
CA LYS A 273 -2.96 -8.75 17.29
C LYS A 273 -1.79 -8.70 16.33
N THR A 274 -0.72 -8.05 16.74
CA THR A 274 0.56 -8.16 16.04
C THR A 274 1.09 -9.59 16.24
N SER A 275 0.99 -10.42 15.23
CA SER A 275 1.37 -11.84 15.30
C SER A 275 2.76 -12.09 14.74
N VAL A 276 3.27 -11.16 13.92
CA VAL A 276 4.59 -11.24 13.31
C VAL A 276 5.40 -10.00 13.72
N THR A 277 6.55 -10.24 14.34
CA THR A 277 7.45 -9.14 14.76
C THR A 277 8.05 -8.42 13.56
N LEU A 278 8.48 -7.17 13.74
CA LEU A 278 9.17 -6.42 12.70
C LEU A 278 10.42 -7.14 12.20
N ASP A 279 11.18 -7.76 13.09
CA ASP A 279 12.39 -8.52 12.76
C ASP A 279 12.10 -9.71 11.83
N GLU A 280 11.02 -10.46 12.11
CA GLU A 280 10.54 -11.56 11.26
C GLU A 280 10.02 -11.05 9.92
N SER A 281 9.26 -9.97 9.90
CA SER A 281 8.73 -9.36 8.67
C SER A 281 9.84 -8.91 7.75
N ILE A 282 10.86 -8.22 8.28
CA ILE A 282 12.04 -7.82 7.52
C ILE A 282 12.77 -9.07 6.99
N GLN A 283 12.90 -10.13 7.80
CA GLN A 283 13.54 -11.37 7.37
C GLN A 283 12.80 -12.01 6.19
N LYS A 284 11.46 -12.09 6.25
CA LYS A 284 10.63 -12.58 5.13
C LYS A 284 10.88 -11.80 3.83
N VAL A 285 11.00 -10.45 3.91
CA VAL A 285 11.32 -9.60 2.75
C VAL A 285 12.71 -9.92 2.20
N ILE A 286 13.72 -10.02 3.07
CA ILE A 286 15.09 -10.34 2.68
C ILE A 286 15.16 -11.71 1.98
N ASP A 287 14.53 -12.73 2.56
CA ASP A 287 14.55 -14.10 2.02
C ASP A 287 13.85 -14.17 0.66
N PHE A 288 12.74 -13.45 0.51
CA PHE A 288 12.06 -13.35 -0.77
C PHE A 288 12.95 -12.70 -1.84
N ILE A 289 13.56 -11.53 -1.54
CA ILE A 289 14.42 -10.85 -2.50
C ILE A 289 15.68 -11.70 -2.83
N LYS A 290 16.28 -12.37 -1.84
CA LYS A 290 17.37 -13.32 -2.08
C LYS A 290 16.97 -14.47 -3.00
N SER A 291 15.77 -15.03 -2.81
CA SER A 291 15.27 -16.13 -3.64
C SER A 291 15.03 -15.74 -5.10
N LYS A 292 14.67 -14.47 -5.35
CA LYS A 292 14.42 -13.92 -6.68
C LYS A 292 15.65 -13.28 -7.32
N GLY A 293 16.68 -12.99 -6.53
CA GLY A 293 17.86 -12.23 -6.90
C GLY A 293 17.62 -10.71 -6.87
N ALA A 294 18.69 -9.96 -6.61
CA ALA A 294 18.67 -8.50 -6.67
C ALA A 294 18.42 -8.03 -8.12
N LYS A 295 17.66 -6.94 -8.29
CA LYS A 295 17.27 -6.40 -9.60
C LYS A 295 17.66 -4.96 -9.76
N LYS A 296 18.06 -4.56 -10.96
CA LYS A 296 18.18 -3.14 -11.32
C LYS A 296 16.85 -2.45 -11.17
N PHE A 297 16.85 -1.20 -10.69
CA PHE A 297 15.63 -0.42 -10.54
C PHE A 297 15.05 -0.04 -11.90
N THR A 298 13.72 -0.07 -11.98
CA THR A 298 12.95 0.31 -13.17
C THR A 298 12.15 1.57 -12.89
N TYR A 299 12.20 2.53 -13.80
CA TYR A 299 11.51 3.82 -13.67
C TYR A 299 10.28 3.82 -14.57
N ASN A 300 9.24 3.09 -14.15
CA ASN A 300 8.02 2.91 -14.93
C ASN A 300 7.08 4.12 -14.90
N TYR A 301 7.36 5.11 -14.03
CA TYR A 301 6.54 6.29 -13.85
C TYR A 301 7.26 7.52 -14.39
N ARG A 302 6.53 8.31 -15.19
CA ARG A 302 7.05 9.58 -15.71
C ARG A 302 6.94 10.65 -14.63
N LEU A 303 7.99 11.45 -14.46
CA LEU A 303 7.90 12.72 -13.74
C LEU A 303 7.18 13.73 -14.63
N GLU A 304 5.98 14.17 -14.21
CA GLU A 304 5.16 15.16 -14.92
C GLU A 304 5.63 16.58 -14.62
N ILE A 305 6.08 16.80 -13.38
CA ILE A 305 6.66 18.06 -12.91
C ILE A 305 8.12 17.80 -12.59
N ASN A 306 9.01 18.49 -13.31
CA ASN A 306 10.45 18.40 -13.11
C ASN A 306 11.03 19.81 -12.97
N ASN A 307 11.32 20.21 -11.72
CA ASN A 307 11.83 21.54 -11.37
C ASN A 307 12.89 21.42 -10.24
N GLU A 308 13.25 22.53 -9.63
CA GLU A 308 14.26 22.61 -8.56
C GLU A 308 13.87 21.81 -7.30
N ASN A 309 12.56 21.60 -7.04
CA ASN A 309 12.06 20.85 -5.90
C ASN A 309 12.04 19.33 -6.13
N THR A 310 12.19 18.89 -7.38
CA THR A 310 12.22 17.44 -7.70
C THR A 310 13.50 16.82 -7.14
N PRO A 311 13.42 15.71 -6.38
CA PRO A 311 14.59 15.04 -5.85
C PRO A 311 15.62 14.69 -6.93
N GLU A 312 16.88 15.09 -6.71
CA GLU A 312 17.98 14.83 -7.66
C GLU A 312 18.19 13.33 -7.92
N THR A 313 17.90 12.49 -6.93
CA THR A 313 17.95 11.04 -7.04
C THR A 313 16.99 10.49 -8.11
N TRP A 314 15.86 11.14 -8.30
CA TRP A 314 14.87 10.76 -9.31
C TRP A 314 15.19 11.34 -10.68
N LYS A 315 15.64 12.62 -10.72
CA LYS A 315 16.09 13.26 -11.97
C LYS A 315 17.24 12.48 -12.62
N LYS A 316 18.23 12.09 -11.81
CA LYS A 316 19.45 11.38 -12.24
C LYS A 316 19.30 9.87 -12.28
N LYS A 317 18.13 9.32 -11.87
CA LYS A 317 17.87 7.89 -11.78
C LYS A 317 18.97 7.13 -11.03
N VAL A 318 19.26 7.59 -9.80
CA VAL A 318 20.41 7.13 -9.02
C VAL A 318 20.22 5.72 -8.41
N PHE A 319 18.98 5.25 -8.30
CA PHE A 319 18.69 3.91 -7.80
C PHE A 319 19.10 2.80 -8.73
#